data_cf5450450584150f5fad6cbb65c76dbe
#
_entry.id   cf5450450584150f5fad6cbb65c76dbe
#
_cell.length_a   1.000
_cell.length_b   1.000
_cell.length_c   1.000
_cell.angle_alpha   90.00
_cell.angle_beta   90.00
_cell.angle_gamma   90.00
#
_symmetry.space_group_name_H-M   'P 1'
#
loop_
_entity.id
_entity.type
_entity.pdbx_description
1 polymer ?
#
loop_
_entity_poly.entity_id
_entity_poly.type
_entity_poly.pdbx_seq_one_letter_code
_entity_poly.pdbx_strand_id
1 'polypeptide(L)'
;RGGGALGGGGGGRGWREVVWDLPEMPLWEVWERGFPHLFRLEADLLGARLGVPLGFRTVAVDGEGWLLLNGKRLFLRGTNAIPTQWLAGYSEEMAQRDVALIKEAGLNAVRVHAHVTHPAFYEGCDREGVLVWQDFPLQWGYAPDEAFAQEALRQARAMVEVLGAHPSAYLWCAQNEPTHNRHALGPLLGAALRAADPTRPVKEASDFREHPYPGWYWGHYRDFLALPGAPLPSEFGAQALPRAELLRRVLGEAAWPPRWEVWGYHNFQPHETFRVAGVEMGESLEEFVERSQDYQARLLEFAVHAYRRAKGKVVGYFQFVFVEPWEGITWAVLDVERVPKKGFFALKEASSPVLLSLVPYLERVEVGAPPLQEAWLVSDLDRPLSLRVRLRLEGPATLLLHEEEIALDAGEVRRFFSLGELWESPLEVQARFLPLREALARIPPGAYRLVGEAWEGERLWSRHVLSVEYLEPILPLEVAW
;
A
#
# COMPACT_ATOMS: atom_id res chain seq x y z
N ARG A 1 4.77 -33.55 17.35
CA ARG A 1 5.33 -33.39 18.72
C ARG A 1 6.69 -34.03 18.77
N GLY A 2 7.81 -33.23 18.62
CA GLY A 2 9.18 -33.66 18.92
C GLY A 2 9.52 -33.19 20.33
N GLY A 3 9.56 -34.05 21.29
CA GLY A 3 9.93 -33.77 22.67
C GLY A 3 11.35 -34.20 22.93
N GLY A 4 12.31 -33.28 23.02
CA GLY A 4 13.65 -33.49 23.54
C GLY A 4 13.69 -33.14 25.03
N ALA A 5 13.84 -34.10 25.92
CA ALA A 5 14.07 -33.84 27.34
C ALA A 5 15.53 -33.46 27.57
N LEU A 6 15.77 -32.27 28.08
CA LEU A 6 17.10 -31.88 28.58
C LEU A 6 17.31 -32.54 29.94
N GLY A 7 18.25 -33.50 30.05
CA GLY A 7 18.65 -34.09 31.29
C GLY A 7 19.21 -33.05 32.26
N GLY A 8 18.70 -33.02 33.51
CA GLY A 8 19.11 -32.11 34.54
C GLY A 8 20.55 -32.30 34.99
N GLY A 9 21.29 -31.21 35.09
CA GLY A 9 22.64 -31.18 35.63
C GLY A 9 23.02 -29.73 36.01
N GLY A 10 23.04 -29.47 37.32
CA GLY A 10 23.85 -28.42 37.96
C GLY A 10 23.42 -26.98 37.75
N GLY A 11 23.00 -26.29 38.82
CA GLY A 11 22.65 -24.87 38.83
C GLY A 11 23.84 -23.97 38.46
N GLY A 12 23.89 -23.58 37.19
CA GLY A 12 24.76 -22.54 36.67
C GLY A 12 23.93 -21.58 35.81
N ARG A 13 24.04 -20.28 36.00
CA ARG A 13 23.54 -19.23 35.09
C ARG A 13 24.35 -19.35 33.80
N GLY A 14 23.73 -19.76 32.71
CA GLY A 14 24.39 -19.85 31.41
C GLY A 14 23.38 -20.14 30.29
N TRP A 15 23.71 -19.69 29.08
CA TRP A 15 23.00 -20.03 27.87
C TRP A 15 23.18 -21.49 27.51
N ARG A 16 22.13 -22.16 27.08
CA ARG A 16 22.21 -23.49 26.46
C ARG A 16 21.57 -23.41 25.08
N GLU A 17 22.31 -23.91 24.11
CA GLU A 17 21.79 -24.08 22.74
C GLU A 17 21.22 -25.48 22.60
N VAL A 18 20.03 -25.57 21.99
CA VAL A 18 19.39 -26.84 21.65
C VAL A 18 19.10 -26.80 20.17
N VAL A 19 19.68 -27.73 19.43
CA VAL A 19 19.48 -27.90 18.00
C VAL A 19 18.51 -29.04 17.77
N TRP A 20 17.46 -28.80 17.02
CA TRP A 20 16.53 -29.83 16.58
C TRP A 20 16.51 -29.91 15.07
N ASP A 21 16.73 -31.11 14.54
CA ASP A 21 16.43 -31.40 13.14
C ASP A 21 14.94 -31.66 13.01
N LEU A 22 14.23 -30.74 12.39
CA LEU A 22 12.80 -30.84 12.13
C LEU A 22 12.60 -31.23 10.66
N PRO A 23 11.98 -32.40 10.39
CA PRO A 23 11.68 -32.75 9.01
C PRO A 23 10.57 -31.84 8.47
N GLU A 24 10.60 -31.57 7.19
CA GLU A 24 9.61 -30.83 6.37
C GLU A 24 8.52 -30.10 7.16
N MET A 25 8.83 -28.90 7.64
CA MET A 25 7.86 -28.08 8.36
C MET A 25 7.11 -27.18 7.37
N PRO A 26 5.76 -27.05 7.48
CA PRO A 26 5.02 -26.08 6.71
C PRO A 26 5.57 -24.66 6.95
N LEU A 27 5.79 -23.92 5.86
CA LEU A 27 6.33 -22.57 5.93
C LEU A 27 5.22 -21.56 6.25
N TRP A 28 5.58 -20.52 6.97
CA TRP A 28 4.75 -19.34 7.14
C TRP A 28 4.69 -18.57 5.81
N GLU A 29 3.49 -18.19 5.34
CA GLU A 29 3.24 -17.46 4.11
C GLU A 29 2.34 -16.25 4.34
N VAL A 30 2.40 -15.29 3.41
CA VAL A 30 1.42 -14.21 3.35
C VAL A 30 0.04 -14.75 2.94
N TRP A 31 -1.01 -14.11 3.46
CA TRP A 31 -2.41 -14.56 3.32
C TRP A 31 -2.87 -14.89 1.89
N GLU A 32 -2.30 -14.25 0.89
CA GLU A 32 -2.69 -14.44 -0.51
C GLU A 32 -1.99 -15.61 -1.22
N ARG A 33 -0.89 -16.11 -0.66
CA ARG A 33 -0.09 -17.20 -1.23
C ARG A 33 -0.28 -18.53 -0.53
N GLY A 34 -0.81 -18.49 0.70
CA GLY A 34 -0.98 -19.69 1.47
C GLY A 34 -1.49 -19.44 2.88
N PHE A 35 -1.10 -20.30 3.78
CA PHE A 35 -1.49 -20.22 5.18
C PHE A 35 -0.29 -19.76 6.05
N PRO A 36 -0.48 -18.81 6.96
CA PRO A 36 0.57 -18.37 7.89
C PRO A 36 0.75 -19.41 9.01
N HIS A 37 1.44 -20.51 8.70
CA HIS A 37 1.65 -21.61 9.65
C HIS A 37 2.45 -21.16 10.85
N LEU A 38 1.85 -21.26 12.03
CA LEU A 38 2.47 -20.99 13.32
C LEU A 38 2.60 -22.25 14.14
N PHE A 39 3.72 -22.36 14.83
CA PHE A 39 4.04 -23.39 15.80
C PHE A 39 4.14 -22.74 17.17
N ARG A 40 4.11 -23.55 18.21
CA ARG A 40 4.34 -23.12 19.58
C ARG A 40 5.56 -23.84 20.13
N LEU A 41 6.61 -23.09 20.42
CA LEU A 41 7.73 -23.57 21.21
C LEU A 41 7.32 -23.48 22.69
N GLU A 42 7.33 -24.62 23.37
CA GLU A 42 7.06 -24.70 24.80
C GLU A 42 8.32 -25.07 25.55
N ALA A 43 8.64 -24.33 26.59
CA ALA A 43 9.70 -24.64 27.53
C ALA A 43 9.09 -24.79 28.94
N ASP A 44 9.40 -25.89 29.59
CA ASP A 44 9.07 -26.09 31.01
C ASP A 44 10.36 -25.86 31.83
N LEU A 45 10.39 -24.77 32.57
CA LEU A 45 11.53 -24.35 33.36
C LEU A 45 11.12 -24.27 34.85
N LEU A 46 11.58 -25.23 35.65
CA LEU A 46 11.32 -25.25 37.11
C LEU A 46 9.83 -25.13 37.47
N GLY A 47 8.97 -25.75 36.67
CA GLY A 47 7.50 -25.72 36.85
C GLY A 47 6.78 -24.50 36.25
N ALA A 48 7.51 -23.56 35.65
CA ALA A 48 6.92 -22.48 34.84
C ALA A 48 6.91 -22.88 33.37
N ARG A 49 5.74 -22.86 32.73
CA ARG A 49 5.60 -23.06 31.29
C ARG A 49 5.70 -21.73 30.56
N LEU A 50 6.69 -21.65 29.67
CA LEU A 50 6.84 -20.57 28.71
C LEU A 50 6.46 -21.08 27.33
N GLY A 51 5.68 -20.32 26.58
CA GLY A 51 5.30 -20.67 25.23
C GLY A 51 5.46 -19.46 24.30
N VAL A 52 6.22 -19.66 23.22
CA VAL A 52 6.46 -18.61 22.22
C VAL A 52 5.92 -19.09 20.87
N PRO A 53 5.04 -18.34 20.20
CA PRO A 53 4.66 -18.64 18.83
C PRO A 53 5.87 -18.40 17.91
N LEU A 54 6.04 -19.25 16.90
CA LEU A 54 7.06 -19.08 15.88
C LEU A 54 6.58 -19.61 14.53
N GLY A 55 7.15 -19.08 13.44
CA GLY A 55 6.89 -19.57 12.09
C GLY A 55 8.21 -19.74 11.33
N PHE A 56 8.26 -20.75 10.48
CA PHE A 56 9.43 -21.03 9.65
C PHE A 56 9.27 -20.38 8.29
N ARG A 57 10.20 -19.56 7.90
CA ARG A 57 10.25 -18.92 6.58
C ARG A 57 11.67 -18.46 6.26
N THR A 58 11.95 -18.19 5.00
CA THR A 58 13.16 -17.48 4.56
C THR A 58 12.78 -16.13 3.97
N VAL A 59 13.59 -15.11 4.21
CA VAL A 59 13.49 -13.80 3.58
C VAL A 59 14.84 -13.36 3.05
N ALA A 60 14.83 -12.75 1.86
CA ALA A 60 15.98 -12.13 1.25
C ALA A 60 15.53 -11.00 0.33
N VAL A 61 16.45 -10.16 -0.08
CA VAL A 61 16.22 -9.16 -1.14
C VAL A 61 17.20 -9.46 -2.25
N ASP A 62 16.71 -9.59 -3.49
CA ASP A 62 17.55 -9.84 -4.65
C ASP A 62 18.23 -8.57 -5.19
N GLY A 63 19.09 -8.71 -6.21
CA GLY A 63 19.82 -7.60 -6.82
C GLY A 63 18.95 -6.55 -7.51
N GLU A 64 17.68 -6.85 -7.78
CA GLU A 64 16.70 -5.93 -8.36
C GLU A 64 15.79 -5.29 -7.30
N GLY A 65 15.99 -5.62 -6.03
CA GLY A 65 15.23 -5.08 -4.89
C GLY A 65 13.96 -5.85 -4.54
N TRP A 66 13.67 -6.99 -5.19
CA TRP A 66 12.52 -7.82 -4.85
C TRP A 66 12.69 -8.50 -3.51
N LEU A 67 11.63 -8.47 -2.71
CA LEU A 67 11.54 -9.39 -1.58
C LEU A 67 11.34 -10.82 -2.07
N LEU A 68 12.20 -11.70 -1.60
CA LEU A 68 12.06 -13.15 -1.73
C LEU A 68 11.49 -13.71 -0.43
N LEU A 69 10.26 -14.15 -0.43
CA LEU A 69 9.65 -14.90 0.67
C LEU A 69 9.63 -16.39 0.27
N ASN A 70 10.28 -17.23 1.07
CA ASN A 70 10.43 -18.66 0.77
C ASN A 70 10.97 -18.93 -0.64
N GLY A 71 11.94 -18.11 -1.09
CA GLY A 71 12.57 -18.20 -2.39
C GLY A 71 11.78 -17.66 -3.57
N LYS A 72 10.55 -17.15 -3.36
CA LYS A 72 9.69 -16.59 -4.41
C LYS A 72 9.59 -15.08 -4.31
N ARG A 73 9.68 -14.37 -5.42
CA ARG A 73 9.44 -12.91 -5.51
C ARG A 73 8.04 -12.57 -5.05
N LEU A 74 7.91 -11.56 -4.20
CA LEU A 74 6.64 -11.03 -3.71
C LEU A 74 6.54 -9.53 -4.04
N PHE A 75 5.45 -9.13 -4.69
CA PHE A 75 5.13 -7.71 -4.85
C PHE A 75 4.51 -7.19 -3.55
N LEU A 76 5.16 -6.21 -2.92
CA LEU A 76 4.71 -5.66 -1.65
C LEU A 76 3.58 -4.63 -1.90
N ARG A 77 2.43 -4.87 -1.32
CA ARG A 77 1.31 -3.92 -1.24
C ARG A 77 1.15 -3.55 0.22
N GLY A 78 1.63 -2.36 0.57
CA GLY A 78 1.77 -1.97 1.95
C GLY A 78 1.15 -0.64 2.32
N THR A 79 1.10 -0.40 3.62
CA THR A 79 0.78 0.88 4.25
C THR A 79 1.70 1.14 5.44
N ASN A 80 1.73 2.38 5.91
CA ASN A 80 2.42 2.76 7.13
C ASN A 80 1.46 2.75 8.31
N ALA A 81 1.89 2.26 9.46
CA ALA A 81 1.12 2.25 10.70
C ALA A 81 1.76 3.16 11.75
N ILE A 82 0.96 4.14 12.19
CA ILE A 82 1.17 4.95 13.38
C ILE A 82 -0.18 4.94 14.09
N PRO A 83 -0.54 3.85 14.81
CA PRO A 83 -1.93 3.61 15.19
C PRO A 83 -2.46 4.56 16.27
N THR A 84 -1.57 5.19 17.02
CA THR A 84 -1.91 6.15 18.05
C THR A 84 -0.67 6.91 18.51
N GLN A 85 -0.86 8.15 18.97
CA GLN A 85 0.15 8.88 19.74
C GLN A 85 0.13 8.52 21.24
N TRP A 86 -0.92 7.84 21.69
CA TRP A 86 -1.14 7.43 23.07
C TRP A 86 -0.97 5.93 23.23
N LEU A 87 0.29 5.45 23.21
CA LEU A 87 0.60 4.02 23.22
C LEU A 87 -0.09 3.24 24.35
N ALA A 88 -0.23 3.84 25.54
CA ALA A 88 -0.92 3.21 26.66
C ALA A 88 -2.44 3.01 26.44
N GLY A 89 -3.04 3.73 25.50
CA GLY A 89 -4.44 3.59 25.12
C GLY A 89 -4.67 2.64 23.93
N TYR A 90 -3.62 2.10 23.35
CA TYR A 90 -3.73 1.17 22.22
C TYR A 90 -3.92 -0.26 22.73
N SER A 91 -5.16 -0.72 22.70
CA SER A 91 -5.51 -2.03 23.26
C SER A 91 -5.22 -3.18 22.28
N GLU A 92 -5.26 -4.41 22.81
CA GLU A 92 -5.17 -5.63 22.00
C GLU A 92 -6.26 -5.69 20.94
N GLU A 93 -7.51 -5.35 21.27
CA GLU A 93 -8.64 -5.36 20.33
C GLU A 93 -8.45 -4.34 19.21
N MET A 94 -7.93 -3.16 19.54
CA MET A 94 -7.59 -2.14 18.53
C MET A 94 -6.48 -2.64 17.59
N ALA A 95 -5.44 -3.25 18.13
CA ALA A 95 -4.34 -3.80 17.36
C ALA A 95 -4.80 -4.91 16.40
N GLN A 96 -5.62 -5.84 16.89
CA GLN A 96 -6.19 -6.91 16.08
C GLN A 96 -7.13 -6.37 14.99
N ARG A 97 -7.94 -5.37 15.31
CA ARG A 97 -8.82 -4.69 14.34
C ARG A 97 -8.01 -4.00 13.23
N ASP A 98 -6.96 -3.28 13.60
CA ASP A 98 -6.11 -2.58 12.62
C ASP A 98 -5.45 -3.58 11.65
N VAL A 99 -4.94 -4.71 12.13
CA VAL A 99 -4.38 -5.77 11.27
C VAL A 99 -5.45 -6.38 10.35
N ALA A 100 -6.64 -6.64 10.88
CA ALA A 100 -7.75 -7.16 10.06
C ALA A 100 -8.14 -6.18 8.95
N LEU A 101 -8.19 -4.88 9.23
CA LEU A 101 -8.48 -3.83 8.24
C LEU A 101 -7.36 -3.70 7.19
N ILE A 102 -6.08 -3.85 7.58
CA ILE A 102 -4.95 -3.89 6.65
C ILE A 102 -5.14 -5.04 5.64
N LYS A 103 -5.44 -6.22 6.13
CA LYS A 103 -5.72 -7.38 5.26
C LYS A 103 -6.97 -7.17 4.41
N GLU A 104 -8.04 -6.61 4.98
CA GLU A 104 -9.27 -6.27 4.24
C GLU A 104 -9.01 -5.27 3.11
N ALA A 105 -8.08 -4.35 3.29
CA ALA A 105 -7.63 -3.42 2.26
C ALA A 105 -6.79 -4.10 1.14
N GLY A 106 -6.64 -5.43 1.14
CA GLY A 106 -5.87 -6.16 0.14
C GLY A 106 -4.36 -6.02 0.30
N LEU A 107 -3.89 -5.54 1.44
CA LEU A 107 -2.48 -5.29 1.71
C LEU A 107 -1.82 -6.55 2.30
N ASN A 108 -0.58 -6.81 1.91
CA ASN A 108 0.21 -7.95 2.39
C ASN A 108 1.39 -7.54 3.27
N ALA A 109 1.59 -6.24 3.45
CA ALA A 109 2.66 -5.68 4.26
C ALA A 109 2.25 -4.42 5.01
N VAL A 110 2.90 -4.16 6.14
CA VAL A 110 2.77 -2.92 6.91
C VAL A 110 4.14 -2.47 7.39
N ARG A 111 4.41 -1.17 7.30
CA ARG A 111 5.57 -0.55 7.92
C ARG A 111 5.15 0.05 9.25
N VAL A 112 5.72 -0.43 10.35
CA VAL A 112 5.59 0.18 11.67
C VAL A 112 6.56 1.36 11.71
N HIS A 113 6.00 2.55 11.46
CA HIS A 113 6.75 3.76 11.16
C HIS A 113 7.30 4.41 12.43
N ALA A 114 8.62 4.41 12.56
CA ALA A 114 9.40 5.12 13.57
C ALA A 114 8.97 4.86 15.05
N HIS A 115 8.39 3.69 15.35
CA HIS A 115 8.08 3.28 16.72
C HIS A 115 8.04 1.76 16.86
N VAL A 116 7.94 1.27 18.11
CA VAL A 116 7.59 -0.12 18.42
C VAL A 116 6.19 -0.11 19.01
N THR A 117 5.28 -0.88 18.40
CA THR A 117 3.86 -0.86 18.76
C THR A 117 3.49 -1.96 19.76
N HIS A 118 2.18 -2.12 20.05
CA HIS A 118 1.67 -3.12 20.99
C HIS A 118 1.96 -4.54 20.51
N PRO A 119 2.39 -5.49 21.39
CA PRO A 119 2.70 -6.86 21.00
C PRO A 119 1.60 -7.56 20.19
N ALA A 120 0.33 -7.36 20.54
CA ALA A 120 -0.80 -7.96 19.84
C ALA A 120 -0.90 -7.55 18.35
N PHE A 121 -0.29 -6.44 17.94
CA PHE A 121 -0.20 -6.05 16.53
C PHE A 121 0.69 -7.01 15.74
N TYR A 122 1.88 -7.30 16.27
CA TYR A 122 2.80 -8.27 15.64
C TYR A 122 2.24 -9.68 15.64
N GLU A 123 1.65 -10.12 16.77
CA GLU A 123 0.96 -11.40 16.85
C GLU A 123 -0.21 -11.48 15.86
N GLY A 124 -0.95 -10.39 15.67
CA GLY A 124 -1.98 -10.25 14.66
C GLY A 124 -1.42 -10.43 13.25
N CYS A 125 -0.31 -9.74 12.93
CA CYS A 125 0.36 -9.87 11.64
C CYS A 125 0.87 -11.30 11.40
N ASP A 126 1.41 -11.98 12.42
CA ASP A 126 1.81 -13.37 12.35
C ASP A 126 0.66 -14.31 12.01
N ARG A 127 -0.50 -14.12 12.66
CA ARG A 127 -1.70 -14.95 12.44
C ARG A 127 -2.38 -14.66 11.11
N GLU A 128 -2.41 -13.40 10.70
CA GLU A 128 -3.13 -12.97 9.50
C GLU A 128 -2.29 -13.04 8.23
N GLY A 129 -0.99 -13.35 8.32
CA GLY A 129 -0.09 -13.44 7.17
C GLY A 129 0.21 -12.07 6.54
N VAL A 130 0.44 -11.04 7.37
CA VAL A 130 0.83 -9.69 6.95
C VAL A 130 2.29 -9.46 7.33
N LEU A 131 3.13 -9.10 6.37
CA LEU A 131 4.54 -8.80 6.60
C LEU A 131 4.71 -7.47 7.35
N VAL A 132 5.72 -7.40 8.22
CA VAL A 132 6.07 -6.20 8.98
C VAL A 132 7.46 -5.70 8.59
N TRP A 133 7.52 -4.49 8.05
CA TRP A 133 8.73 -3.67 8.00
C TRP A 133 8.80 -2.90 9.32
N GLN A 134 9.81 -3.14 10.14
CA GLN A 134 9.99 -2.50 11.42
C GLN A 134 11.03 -1.38 11.36
N ASP A 135 10.60 -0.16 11.63
CA ASP A 135 11.52 0.95 11.86
C ASP A 135 12.00 0.95 13.32
N PHE A 136 13.29 1.23 13.52
CA PHE A 136 13.78 1.69 14.82
C PHE A 136 13.22 3.10 15.10
N PRO A 137 12.82 3.41 16.35
CA PRO A 137 12.16 4.69 16.71
C PRO A 137 13.09 5.91 16.59
N LEU A 138 13.57 6.19 15.39
CA LEU A 138 14.45 7.30 15.09
C LEU A 138 14.08 7.97 13.78
N GLN A 139 13.78 9.27 13.81
CA GLN A 139 13.43 10.05 12.63
C GLN A 139 13.96 11.47 12.71
N TRP A 140 14.13 12.08 11.53
CA TRP A 140 14.53 13.47 11.29
C TRP A 140 15.87 13.81 11.94
N GLY A 141 15.91 14.81 12.85
CA GLY A 141 17.11 15.30 13.49
C GLY A 141 17.25 14.84 14.94
N TYR A 142 18.49 14.63 15.39
CA TYR A 142 18.83 14.24 16.75
C TYR A 142 20.24 14.71 17.12
N ALA A 143 20.56 14.75 18.44
CA ALA A 143 21.89 15.11 18.91
C ALA A 143 22.92 14.03 18.53
N PRO A 144 24.04 14.37 17.87
CA PRO A 144 25.00 13.38 17.41
C PRO A 144 26.10 13.09 18.46
N ASP A 145 25.75 13.06 19.76
CA ASP A 145 26.71 12.77 20.80
C ASP A 145 26.90 11.27 21.06
N GLU A 146 28.01 10.92 21.68
CA GLU A 146 28.41 9.54 21.97
C GLU A 146 27.40 8.82 22.86
N ALA A 147 26.84 9.50 23.86
CA ALA A 147 25.89 8.90 24.80
C ALA A 147 24.59 8.55 24.09
N PHE A 148 24.09 9.42 23.21
CA PHE A 148 22.93 9.14 22.36
C PHE A 148 23.20 7.95 21.45
N ALA A 149 24.37 7.90 20.80
CA ALA A 149 24.72 6.80 19.89
C ALA A 149 24.77 5.45 20.63
N GLN A 150 25.37 5.39 21.79
CA GLN A 150 25.45 4.16 22.61
C GLN A 150 24.05 3.69 23.05
N GLU A 151 23.19 4.61 23.50
CA GLU A 151 21.82 4.28 23.89
C GLU A 151 20.98 3.81 22.68
N ALA A 152 21.09 4.47 21.53
CA ALA A 152 20.41 4.03 20.29
C ALA A 152 20.84 2.62 19.87
N LEU A 153 22.13 2.32 19.93
CA LEU A 153 22.65 0.97 19.63
C LEU A 153 22.12 -0.09 20.60
N ARG A 154 22.05 0.25 21.91
CA ARG A 154 21.49 -0.64 22.93
C ARG A 154 20.00 -0.90 22.67
N GLN A 155 19.20 0.14 22.38
CA GLN A 155 17.77 0.00 22.10
C GLN A 155 17.50 -0.74 20.78
N ALA A 156 18.30 -0.53 19.73
CA ALA A 156 18.16 -1.23 18.46
C ALA A 156 18.34 -2.75 18.65
N ARG A 157 19.32 -3.18 19.46
CA ARG A 157 19.51 -4.61 19.80
C ARG A 157 18.32 -5.14 20.61
N ALA A 158 17.85 -4.40 21.60
CA ALA A 158 16.69 -4.79 22.41
C ALA A 158 15.41 -4.93 21.56
N MET A 159 15.20 -4.06 20.56
CA MET A 159 14.09 -4.18 19.61
C MET A 159 14.16 -5.50 18.85
N VAL A 160 15.32 -5.86 18.34
CA VAL A 160 15.52 -7.15 17.64
C VAL A 160 15.30 -8.33 18.57
N GLU A 161 15.79 -8.29 19.80
CA GLU A 161 15.58 -9.35 20.82
C GLU A 161 14.09 -9.56 21.09
N VAL A 162 13.31 -8.49 21.21
CA VAL A 162 11.87 -8.57 21.49
C VAL A 162 11.07 -9.03 20.28
N LEU A 163 11.40 -8.56 19.08
CA LEU A 163 10.60 -8.78 17.88
C LEU A 163 11.11 -9.91 16.97
N GLY A 164 12.32 -10.43 17.23
CA GLY A 164 12.97 -11.40 16.36
C GLY A 164 12.26 -12.74 16.21
N ALA A 165 11.40 -13.12 17.17
CA ALA A 165 10.60 -14.34 17.09
C ALA A 165 9.40 -14.25 16.13
N HIS A 166 8.96 -13.03 15.73
CA HIS A 166 7.82 -12.83 14.85
C HIS A 166 8.17 -13.18 13.40
N PRO A 167 7.53 -14.20 12.78
CA PRO A 167 7.78 -14.54 11.39
C PRO A 167 7.32 -13.45 10.42
N SER A 168 6.34 -12.63 10.79
CA SER A 168 5.87 -11.49 10.01
C SER A 168 6.94 -10.41 9.83
N ALA A 169 7.79 -10.15 10.84
CA ALA A 169 8.87 -9.18 10.73
C ALA A 169 9.88 -9.62 9.66
N TYR A 170 9.96 -8.88 8.54
CA TYR A 170 10.79 -9.27 7.42
C TYR A 170 11.99 -8.34 7.17
N LEU A 171 11.94 -7.11 7.71
CA LEU A 171 12.97 -6.11 7.47
C LEU A 171 13.11 -5.18 8.68
N TRP A 172 14.36 -4.85 9.02
CA TRP A 172 14.71 -3.83 9.99
C TRP A 172 15.18 -2.56 9.30
N CYS A 173 14.67 -1.40 9.71
CA CYS A 173 15.11 -0.10 9.21
C CYS A 173 15.62 0.76 10.36
N ALA A 174 16.82 1.34 10.22
CA ALA A 174 17.49 2.01 11.32
C ALA A 174 16.95 3.42 11.61
N GLN A 175 16.42 4.13 10.60
CA GLN A 175 15.91 5.49 10.78
C GLN A 175 15.01 5.93 9.62
N ASN A 176 14.13 6.89 9.92
CA ASN A 176 13.27 7.54 8.94
C ASN A 176 13.75 8.96 8.67
N GLU A 177 13.85 9.34 7.40
CA GLU A 177 14.14 10.71 6.93
C GLU A 177 15.26 11.44 7.72
N PRO A 178 16.45 10.86 7.88
CA PRO A 178 17.51 11.51 8.62
C PRO A 178 17.98 12.78 7.90
N THR A 179 17.84 13.94 8.55
CA THR A 179 18.13 15.25 7.92
C THR A 179 19.60 15.58 7.89
N HIS A 180 20.36 15.37 8.96
CA HIS A 180 21.77 15.80 9.03
C HIS A 180 22.74 14.75 9.60
N ASN A 181 22.26 13.73 10.31
CA ASN A 181 23.12 12.74 10.96
C ASN A 181 23.13 11.36 10.27
N ARG A 182 22.64 11.28 9.04
CA ARG A 182 22.49 10.04 8.27
C ARG A 182 23.77 9.22 8.23
N HIS A 183 24.89 9.87 7.96
CA HIS A 183 26.18 9.20 7.77
C HIS A 183 26.93 8.91 9.08
N ALA A 184 26.51 9.51 10.18
CA ALA A 184 27.12 9.29 11.49
C ALA A 184 26.57 8.02 12.16
N LEU A 185 25.26 7.97 12.39
CA LEU A 185 24.61 6.91 13.17
C LEU A 185 24.01 5.80 12.30
N GLY A 186 23.55 6.10 11.10
CA GLY A 186 22.92 5.13 10.20
C GLY A 186 23.75 3.86 9.96
N PRO A 187 25.03 3.95 9.55
CA PRO A 187 25.89 2.79 9.36
C PRO A 187 26.12 1.98 10.63
N LEU A 188 26.26 2.64 11.80
CA LEU A 188 26.43 1.99 13.09
C LEU A 188 25.19 1.20 13.51
N LEU A 189 24.00 1.81 13.40
CA LEU A 189 22.73 1.15 13.65
C LEU A 189 22.49 0.00 12.67
N GLY A 190 22.75 0.20 11.39
CA GLY A 190 22.62 -0.84 10.38
C GLY A 190 23.54 -2.04 10.67
N ALA A 191 24.77 -1.80 11.10
CA ALA A 191 25.69 -2.86 11.51
C ALA A 191 25.22 -3.59 12.78
N ALA A 192 24.70 -2.86 13.77
CA ALA A 192 24.17 -3.42 15.01
C ALA A 192 22.94 -4.31 14.76
N LEU A 193 22.01 -3.87 13.89
CA LEU A 193 20.84 -4.62 13.50
C LEU A 193 21.22 -5.92 12.74
N ARG A 194 22.14 -5.82 11.77
CA ARG A 194 22.66 -7.01 11.05
C ARG A 194 23.35 -8.01 11.95
N ALA A 195 24.09 -7.52 12.95
CA ALA A 195 24.76 -8.39 13.93
C ALA A 195 23.77 -9.04 14.89
N ALA A 196 22.72 -8.34 15.28
CA ALA A 196 21.66 -8.86 16.15
C ALA A 196 20.75 -9.86 15.44
N ASP A 197 20.48 -9.64 14.15
CA ASP A 197 19.69 -10.56 13.32
C ASP A 197 20.24 -10.67 11.90
N PRO A 198 21.06 -11.69 11.62
CA PRO A 198 21.60 -11.94 10.27
C PRO A 198 20.60 -12.58 9.31
N THR A 199 19.38 -12.90 9.76
CA THR A 199 18.37 -13.63 8.97
C THR A 199 17.43 -12.72 8.19
N ARG A 200 17.47 -11.40 8.44
CA ARG A 200 16.59 -10.41 7.81
C ARG A 200 17.38 -9.31 7.11
N PRO A 201 16.83 -8.76 6.01
CA PRO A 201 17.37 -7.55 5.40
C PRO A 201 17.37 -6.36 6.37
N VAL A 202 18.37 -5.48 6.23
CA VAL A 202 18.50 -4.26 7.02
C VAL A 202 18.68 -3.06 6.10
N LYS A 203 17.84 -2.04 6.29
CA LYS A 203 17.98 -0.70 5.70
C LYS A 203 18.59 0.25 6.72
N GLU A 204 19.55 1.08 6.30
CA GLU A 204 20.13 2.11 7.16
C GLU A 204 19.24 3.34 7.27
N ALA A 205 18.43 3.60 6.26
CA ALA A 205 17.43 4.65 6.28
C ALA A 205 16.33 4.42 5.24
N SER A 206 15.12 4.89 5.53
CA SER A 206 14.08 5.19 4.56
C SER A 206 14.06 6.71 4.37
N ASP A 207 14.18 7.20 3.15
CA ASP A 207 14.42 8.62 2.89
C ASP A 207 13.59 9.20 1.74
N PHE A 208 13.76 10.49 1.50
CA PHE A 208 13.00 11.28 0.54
C PHE A 208 12.94 10.71 -0.89
N ARG A 209 13.93 9.88 -1.31
CA ARG A 209 13.90 9.23 -2.63
C ARG A 209 12.86 8.12 -2.71
N GLU A 210 12.48 7.59 -1.56
CA GLU A 210 11.43 6.57 -1.42
C GLU A 210 10.08 7.17 -1.00
N HIS A 211 10.02 8.49 -0.80
CA HIS A 211 8.84 9.24 -0.35
C HIS A 211 8.34 10.21 -1.42
N PRO A 212 7.81 9.72 -2.54
CA PRO A 212 7.24 10.59 -3.56
C PRO A 212 5.84 11.07 -3.16
N TYR A 213 5.66 12.38 -3.10
CA TYR A 213 4.39 13.03 -2.79
C TYR A 213 3.92 13.99 -3.89
N PRO A 214 3.94 13.61 -5.19
CA PRO A 214 3.36 14.47 -6.23
C PRO A 214 1.85 14.57 -6.04
N GLY A 215 1.32 15.78 -6.27
CA GLY A 215 -0.08 16.10 -6.03
C GLY A 215 -0.40 16.41 -4.58
N TRP A 216 0.63 16.37 -3.68
CA TRP A 216 0.46 16.84 -2.30
C TRP A 216 1.49 17.89 -1.91
N TYR A 217 2.78 17.58 -1.91
CA TYR A 217 3.80 18.56 -1.61
C TYR A 217 4.33 19.30 -2.85
N TRP A 218 4.16 18.72 -4.03
CA TRP A 218 4.62 19.30 -5.30
C TRP A 218 3.89 18.67 -6.49
N GLY A 219 3.91 19.34 -7.64
CA GLY A 219 3.44 18.79 -8.91
C GLY A 219 1.95 18.42 -8.92
N HIS A 220 1.62 17.40 -9.67
CA HIS A 220 0.27 16.88 -9.84
C HIS A 220 0.26 15.36 -9.58
N TYR A 221 -0.88 14.78 -9.12
CA TYR A 221 -0.96 13.34 -8.86
C TYR A 221 -0.66 12.47 -10.10
N ARG A 222 -0.79 12.99 -11.32
CA ARG A 222 -0.40 12.29 -12.55
C ARG A 222 1.11 12.12 -12.70
N ASP A 223 1.92 12.85 -11.94
CA ASP A 223 3.37 12.72 -11.96
C ASP A 223 3.86 11.41 -11.35
N PHE A 224 2.97 10.62 -10.73
CA PHE A 224 3.26 9.21 -10.38
C PHE A 224 3.56 8.32 -11.60
N LEU A 225 3.27 8.78 -12.82
CA LEU A 225 3.74 8.11 -14.05
C LEU A 225 5.26 8.21 -14.21
N ALA A 226 5.89 9.26 -13.69
CA ALA A 226 7.33 9.32 -13.51
C ALA A 226 7.70 8.35 -12.38
N LEU A 227 8.52 7.35 -12.68
CA LEU A 227 8.91 6.34 -11.70
C LEU A 227 9.66 6.97 -10.53
N PRO A 228 9.45 6.48 -9.30
CA PRO A 228 10.17 6.95 -8.13
C PRO A 228 11.67 6.71 -8.28
N GLY A 229 12.47 7.46 -7.54
CA GLY A 229 13.92 7.32 -7.49
C GLY A 229 14.42 6.02 -6.86
N ALA A 230 13.51 5.21 -6.28
CA ALA A 230 13.77 3.92 -5.70
C ALA A 230 12.72 2.88 -6.15
N PRO A 231 13.07 1.59 -6.26
CA PRO A 231 12.16 0.54 -6.68
C PRO A 231 10.98 0.29 -5.72
N LEU A 232 11.13 0.68 -4.45
CA LEU A 232 10.13 0.50 -3.39
C LEU A 232 9.78 1.84 -2.75
N PRO A 233 8.75 2.55 -3.24
CA PRO A 233 8.19 3.72 -2.54
C PRO A 233 7.69 3.31 -1.16
N SER A 234 8.28 3.87 -0.11
CA SER A 234 7.95 3.55 1.28
C SER A 234 6.97 4.54 1.91
N GLU A 235 6.69 5.65 1.23
CA GLU A 235 5.64 6.59 1.58
C GLU A 235 5.08 7.29 0.34
N PHE A 236 3.77 7.46 0.28
CA PHE A 236 3.06 8.34 -0.66
C PHE A 236 1.62 8.54 -0.18
N GLY A 237 1.00 9.64 -0.54
CA GLY A 237 -0.38 9.92 -0.17
C GLY A 237 -0.74 11.40 -0.23
N ALA A 238 -1.94 11.72 0.21
CA ALA A 238 -2.45 13.07 0.40
C ALA A 238 -3.31 13.11 1.67
N GLN A 239 -3.39 14.26 2.35
CA GLN A 239 -4.34 14.41 3.44
C GLN A 239 -5.77 14.30 2.94
N ALA A 240 -6.65 13.79 3.80
CA ALA A 240 -8.09 13.89 3.66
C ALA A 240 -8.75 14.18 5.00
N LEU A 241 -9.79 14.99 4.96
CA LEU A 241 -10.57 15.30 6.15
C LEU A 241 -11.27 14.04 6.67
N PRO A 242 -11.30 13.81 8.00
CA PRO A 242 -12.18 12.82 8.57
C PRO A 242 -13.64 13.25 8.40
N ARG A 243 -14.59 12.37 8.76
CA ARG A 243 -16.02 12.69 8.61
C ARG A 243 -16.43 13.95 9.37
N ALA A 244 -17.45 14.64 8.85
CA ALA A 244 -17.88 15.95 9.36
C ALA A 244 -18.31 15.90 10.84
N GLU A 245 -18.97 14.82 11.29
CA GLU A 245 -19.37 14.63 12.68
C GLU A 245 -18.18 14.60 13.64
N LEU A 246 -17.09 13.92 13.23
CA LEU A 246 -15.86 13.88 14.01
C LEU A 246 -15.20 15.26 14.07
N LEU A 247 -15.11 15.96 12.94
CA LEU A 247 -14.56 17.32 12.90
C LEU A 247 -15.35 18.29 13.79
N ARG A 248 -16.69 18.25 13.78
CA ARG A 248 -17.53 19.08 14.67
C ARG A 248 -17.28 18.76 16.14
N ARG A 249 -17.12 17.49 16.47
CA ARG A 249 -16.83 17.09 17.87
C ARG A 249 -15.45 17.56 18.33
N VAL A 250 -14.45 17.47 17.43
CA VAL A 250 -13.05 17.80 17.77
C VAL A 250 -12.81 19.31 17.75
N LEU A 251 -13.30 19.99 16.71
CA LEU A 251 -13.03 21.42 16.47
C LEU A 251 -14.11 22.35 17.07
N GLY A 252 -15.26 21.80 17.46
CA GLY A 252 -16.40 22.58 17.98
C GLY A 252 -16.87 23.64 17.00
N GLU A 253 -17.08 24.87 17.47
CA GLU A 253 -17.48 26.01 16.64
C GLU A 253 -16.42 26.44 15.62
N ALA A 254 -15.18 25.97 15.76
CA ALA A 254 -14.12 26.25 14.81
C ALA A 254 -14.17 25.36 13.54
N ALA A 255 -15.07 24.35 13.53
CA ALA A 255 -15.19 23.43 12.39
C ALA A 255 -15.77 24.14 11.15
N TRP A 256 -16.80 24.98 11.35
CA TRP A 256 -17.43 25.69 10.23
C TRP A 256 -18.15 26.99 10.67
N PRO A 257 -17.89 28.16 10.06
CA PRO A 257 -16.78 28.42 9.12
C PRO A 257 -15.42 28.09 9.75
N PRO A 258 -14.42 27.63 8.97
CA PRO A 258 -13.15 27.20 9.54
C PRO A 258 -12.39 28.33 10.25
N ARG A 259 -11.95 28.07 11.49
CA ARG A 259 -10.92 28.88 12.14
C ARG A 259 -9.57 28.23 11.95
N TRP A 260 -8.80 28.75 11.00
CA TRP A 260 -7.59 28.10 10.47
C TRP A 260 -6.50 27.85 11.51
N GLU A 261 -6.40 28.65 12.58
CA GLU A 261 -5.46 28.42 13.66
C GLU A 261 -5.76 27.10 14.40
N VAL A 262 -7.04 26.81 14.62
CA VAL A 262 -7.48 25.57 15.25
C VAL A 262 -7.28 24.38 14.31
N TRP A 263 -7.61 24.54 13.04
CA TRP A 263 -7.39 23.53 12.03
C TRP A 263 -5.91 23.21 11.85
N GLY A 264 -5.03 24.24 11.86
CA GLY A 264 -3.58 24.09 11.79
C GLY A 264 -3.01 23.34 12.98
N TYR A 265 -3.55 23.58 14.20
CA TYR A 265 -3.20 22.78 15.38
C TYR A 265 -3.49 21.28 15.17
N HIS A 266 -4.58 20.93 14.47
CA HIS A 266 -4.93 19.57 14.09
C HIS A 266 -4.25 19.10 12.81
N ASN A 267 -3.14 19.73 12.41
CA ASN A 267 -2.28 19.36 11.30
C ASN A 267 -2.91 19.57 9.89
N PHE A 268 -3.94 20.39 9.75
CA PHE A 268 -4.44 20.75 8.43
C PHE A 268 -3.40 21.56 7.64
N GLN A 269 -3.16 21.18 6.40
CA GLN A 269 -2.20 21.80 5.50
C GLN A 269 -2.93 22.61 4.40
N PRO A 270 -3.17 23.91 4.60
CA PRO A 270 -3.98 24.70 3.69
C PRO A 270 -3.31 24.95 2.33
N HIS A 271 -1.98 25.11 2.30
CA HIS A 271 -1.26 25.32 1.05
C HIS A 271 -1.38 24.08 0.13
N GLU A 272 -1.13 22.92 0.68
CA GLU A 272 -1.19 21.64 -0.01
C GLU A 272 -2.61 21.35 -0.49
N THR A 273 -3.60 21.56 0.38
CA THR A 273 -5.02 21.32 0.08
C THR A 273 -5.52 22.22 -1.05
N PHE A 274 -5.28 23.54 -0.94
CA PHE A 274 -5.92 24.49 -1.84
C PHE A 274 -5.08 24.83 -3.07
N ARG A 275 -3.73 24.82 -2.98
CA ARG A 275 -2.84 25.25 -4.06
C ARG A 275 -2.26 24.11 -4.84
N VAL A 276 -1.85 23.03 -4.17
CA VAL A 276 -1.25 21.87 -4.84
C VAL A 276 -2.36 20.91 -5.30
N ALA A 277 -3.19 20.46 -4.37
CA ALA A 277 -4.29 19.53 -4.66
C ALA A 277 -5.47 20.19 -5.39
N GLY A 278 -5.64 21.50 -5.26
CA GLY A 278 -6.75 22.24 -5.88
C GLY A 278 -8.13 21.88 -5.31
N VAL A 279 -8.19 21.40 -4.07
CA VAL A 279 -9.46 21.07 -3.42
C VAL A 279 -10.21 22.33 -3.08
N GLU A 280 -11.44 22.44 -3.55
CA GLU A 280 -12.33 23.53 -3.22
C GLU A 280 -13.11 23.23 -1.94
N MET A 281 -13.30 24.24 -1.10
CA MET A 281 -13.96 24.10 0.19
C MET A 281 -15.47 23.79 0.08
N GLY A 282 -16.12 24.36 -0.96
CA GLY A 282 -17.57 24.26 -1.11
C GLY A 282 -18.32 25.20 -0.15
N GLU A 283 -19.62 24.95 0.03
CA GLU A 283 -20.53 25.80 0.83
C GLU A 283 -20.80 25.23 2.24
N SER A 284 -20.34 24.00 2.51
CA SER A 284 -20.55 23.30 3.79
C SER A 284 -19.35 22.45 4.20
N LEU A 285 -19.28 22.10 5.48
CA LEU A 285 -18.27 21.19 5.99
C LEU A 285 -18.36 19.82 5.31
N GLU A 286 -19.58 19.34 5.06
CA GLU A 286 -19.84 18.07 4.37
C GLU A 286 -19.28 18.08 2.95
N GLU A 287 -19.49 19.13 2.19
CA GLU A 287 -18.91 19.26 0.85
C GLU A 287 -17.40 19.31 0.89
N PHE A 288 -16.82 20.01 1.87
CA PHE A 288 -15.37 20.07 2.01
C PHE A 288 -14.79 18.69 2.34
N VAL A 289 -15.41 17.95 3.25
CA VAL A 289 -15.03 16.56 3.57
C VAL A 289 -15.11 15.68 2.33
N GLU A 290 -16.23 15.75 1.59
CA GLU A 290 -16.48 14.97 0.38
C GLU A 290 -15.38 15.21 -0.67
N ARG A 291 -15.12 16.47 -1.03
CA ARG A 291 -14.13 16.86 -2.04
C ARG A 291 -12.70 16.50 -1.62
N SER A 292 -12.38 16.65 -0.33
CA SER A 292 -11.09 16.29 0.22
C SER A 292 -10.85 14.78 0.14
N GLN A 293 -11.85 13.98 0.48
CA GLN A 293 -11.77 12.52 0.39
C GLN A 293 -11.77 12.01 -1.05
N ASP A 294 -12.49 12.66 -1.96
CA ASP A 294 -12.45 12.36 -3.39
C ASP A 294 -11.06 12.57 -3.98
N TYR A 295 -10.40 13.66 -3.57
CA TYR A 295 -9.03 13.92 -4.01
C TYR A 295 -8.05 12.83 -3.53
N GLN A 296 -8.08 12.49 -2.23
CA GLN A 296 -7.24 11.43 -1.68
C GLN A 296 -7.48 10.10 -2.40
N ALA A 297 -8.75 9.73 -2.59
CA ALA A 297 -9.11 8.48 -3.25
C ALA A 297 -8.56 8.42 -4.68
N ARG A 298 -8.72 9.49 -5.45
CA ARG A 298 -8.20 9.62 -6.82
C ARG A 298 -6.68 9.53 -6.88
N LEU A 299 -5.98 10.22 -5.98
CA LEU A 299 -4.52 10.19 -5.92
C LEU A 299 -4.03 8.77 -5.59
N LEU A 300 -4.61 8.10 -4.59
CA LEU A 300 -4.20 6.76 -4.18
C LEU A 300 -4.47 5.72 -5.28
N GLU A 301 -5.66 5.74 -5.89
CA GLU A 301 -5.99 4.88 -7.01
C GLU A 301 -4.98 5.05 -8.15
N PHE A 302 -4.75 6.29 -8.58
CA PHE A 302 -3.84 6.59 -9.67
C PHE A 302 -2.41 6.13 -9.39
N ALA A 303 -1.88 6.44 -8.20
CA ALA A 303 -0.53 6.06 -7.79
C ALA A 303 -0.35 4.54 -7.77
N VAL A 304 -1.26 3.81 -7.13
CA VAL A 304 -1.20 2.35 -7.04
C VAL A 304 -1.31 1.70 -8.42
N HIS A 305 -2.23 2.16 -9.27
CA HIS A 305 -2.34 1.68 -10.64
C HIS A 305 -1.05 1.92 -11.43
N ALA A 306 -0.42 3.10 -11.31
CA ALA A 306 0.84 3.42 -11.97
C ALA A 306 1.97 2.49 -11.49
N TYR A 307 2.12 2.29 -10.19
CA TYR A 307 3.13 1.40 -9.62
C TYR A 307 2.94 -0.04 -10.06
N ARG A 308 1.70 -0.53 -10.08
CA ARG A 308 1.40 -1.91 -10.46
C ARG A 308 1.62 -2.17 -11.94
N ARG A 309 1.31 -1.22 -12.83
CA ARG A 309 1.68 -1.32 -14.25
C ARG A 309 3.19 -1.33 -14.46
N ALA A 310 3.94 -0.65 -13.58
CA ALA A 310 5.40 -0.59 -13.61
C ALA A 310 6.09 -1.75 -12.86
N LYS A 311 5.36 -2.80 -12.48
CA LYS A 311 5.90 -3.99 -11.81
C LYS A 311 7.12 -4.54 -12.55
N GLY A 312 8.19 -4.81 -11.80
CA GLY A 312 9.51 -5.15 -12.32
C GLY A 312 10.50 -3.99 -12.20
N LYS A 313 10.08 -2.76 -12.49
CA LYS A 313 10.81 -1.52 -12.14
C LYS A 313 10.43 -1.06 -10.74
N VAL A 314 9.19 -1.27 -10.34
CA VAL A 314 8.65 -1.10 -8.99
C VAL A 314 8.38 -2.48 -8.43
N VAL A 315 8.85 -2.75 -7.21
CA VAL A 315 8.75 -4.06 -6.54
C VAL A 315 7.71 -4.07 -5.42
N GLY A 316 7.07 -2.95 -5.17
CA GLY A 316 6.04 -2.76 -4.17
C GLY A 316 5.82 -1.29 -3.85
N TYR A 317 4.95 -1.02 -2.89
CA TYR A 317 4.64 0.32 -2.40
C TYR A 317 4.13 0.28 -0.96
N PHE A 318 4.26 1.41 -0.23
CA PHE A 318 3.67 1.61 1.08
C PHE A 318 2.94 2.97 1.11
N GLN A 319 1.62 2.94 1.22
CA GLN A 319 0.80 4.14 1.39
C GLN A 319 1.06 4.78 2.77
N PHE A 320 1.08 6.08 2.86
CA PHE A 320 1.20 6.81 4.12
C PHE A 320 -0.09 7.58 4.38
N VAL A 321 -0.79 7.31 5.46
CA VAL A 321 -0.71 6.38 6.57
C VAL A 321 -2.06 5.67 6.75
N PHE A 322 -2.12 4.55 7.49
CA PHE A 322 -3.34 3.75 7.52
C PHE A 322 -4.44 4.34 8.40
N VAL A 323 -4.11 4.68 9.64
CA VAL A 323 -5.05 5.19 10.66
C VAL A 323 -4.60 6.56 11.15
N GLU A 324 -5.55 7.45 11.45
CA GLU A 324 -5.25 8.70 12.16
C GLU A 324 -4.68 8.38 13.55
N PRO A 325 -3.45 8.85 13.86
CA PRO A 325 -2.82 8.54 15.15
C PRO A 325 -3.41 9.32 16.33
N TRP A 326 -4.19 10.33 16.06
CA TRP A 326 -4.91 11.18 17.00
C TRP A 326 -6.05 11.92 16.29
N GLU A 327 -6.75 12.80 16.97
CA GLU A 327 -7.85 13.62 16.42
C GLU A 327 -7.31 14.73 15.50
N GLY A 328 -6.49 14.32 14.52
CA GLY A 328 -5.83 15.17 13.54
C GLY A 328 -6.40 15.04 12.14
N ILE A 329 -5.79 15.78 11.20
CA ILE A 329 -6.06 15.73 9.78
C ILE A 329 -4.77 15.29 9.11
N THR A 330 -4.70 14.02 8.69
CA THR A 330 -3.48 13.43 8.13
C THR A 330 -3.75 12.74 6.79
N TRP A 331 -2.75 12.03 6.27
CA TRP A 331 -2.83 11.20 5.07
C TRP A 331 -3.57 9.87 5.30
N ALA A 332 -4.12 9.68 6.50
CA ALA A 332 -4.76 8.44 6.89
C ALA A 332 -5.99 8.12 6.03
N VAL A 333 -6.18 6.83 5.76
CA VAL A 333 -7.36 6.33 5.05
C VAL A 333 -8.48 5.88 6.00
N LEU A 334 -8.17 5.74 7.29
CA LEU A 334 -9.14 5.54 8.38
C LEU A 334 -9.06 6.71 9.34
N ASP A 335 -10.20 7.18 9.86
CA ASP A 335 -10.18 8.17 10.93
C ASP A 335 -9.74 7.56 12.28
N VAL A 336 -9.62 8.37 13.33
CA VAL A 336 -9.17 7.92 14.66
C VAL A 336 -10.07 6.84 15.27
N GLU A 337 -11.33 6.77 14.87
CA GLU A 337 -12.29 5.74 15.29
C GLU A 337 -12.31 4.52 14.35
N ARG A 338 -11.39 4.46 13.39
CA ARG A 338 -11.27 3.42 12.35
C ARG A 338 -12.47 3.39 11.40
N VAL A 339 -13.11 4.53 11.20
CA VAL A 339 -14.12 4.67 10.15
C VAL A 339 -13.43 4.95 8.81
N PRO A 340 -13.71 4.15 7.76
CA PRO A 340 -13.08 4.32 6.47
C PRO A 340 -13.43 5.65 5.80
N LYS A 341 -12.40 6.32 5.25
CA LYS A 341 -12.54 7.40 4.28
C LYS A 341 -12.65 6.80 2.86
N LYS A 342 -13.00 7.60 1.86
CA LYS A 342 -13.04 7.13 0.46
C LYS A 342 -11.68 6.56 -0.01
N GLY A 343 -10.58 7.11 0.50
CA GLY A 343 -9.23 6.62 0.22
C GLY A 343 -9.01 5.15 0.62
N PHE A 344 -9.67 4.65 1.67
CA PHE A 344 -9.60 3.25 2.06
C PHE A 344 -10.17 2.32 0.97
N PHE A 345 -11.33 2.67 0.42
CA PHE A 345 -11.97 1.86 -0.62
C PHE A 345 -11.18 1.90 -1.93
N ALA A 346 -10.66 3.08 -2.31
CA ALA A 346 -9.79 3.22 -3.48
C ALA A 346 -8.51 2.38 -3.33
N LEU A 347 -7.86 2.42 -2.16
CA LEU A 347 -6.69 1.61 -1.86
C LEU A 347 -7.01 0.11 -1.92
N LYS A 348 -8.15 -0.32 -1.34
CA LYS A 348 -8.62 -1.70 -1.33
C LYS A 348 -8.84 -2.24 -2.76
N GLU A 349 -9.54 -1.50 -3.59
CA GLU A 349 -9.80 -1.89 -4.99
C GLU A 349 -8.51 -1.95 -5.80
N ALA A 350 -7.65 -0.94 -5.70
CA ALA A 350 -6.37 -0.87 -6.41
C ALA A 350 -5.36 -1.92 -5.91
N SER A 351 -5.49 -2.40 -4.67
CA SER A 351 -4.62 -3.41 -4.05
C SER A 351 -5.13 -4.84 -4.19
N SER A 352 -6.19 -5.09 -4.98
CA SER A 352 -6.62 -6.46 -5.29
C SER A 352 -5.47 -7.27 -5.88
N PRO A 353 -5.26 -8.55 -5.50
CA PRO A 353 -4.19 -9.38 -6.07
C PRO A 353 -4.23 -9.47 -7.60
N VAL A 354 -5.40 -9.36 -8.20
CA VAL A 354 -5.58 -9.23 -9.64
C VAL A 354 -6.19 -7.88 -9.94
N LEU A 355 -5.54 -7.07 -10.74
CA LEU A 355 -5.94 -5.71 -11.08
C LEU A 355 -6.18 -5.55 -12.58
N LEU A 356 -7.34 -5.00 -12.93
CA LEU A 356 -7.58 -4.37 -14.23
C LEU A 356 -7.29 -2.87 -14.11
N SER A 357 -6.39 -2.36 -14.91
CA SER A 357 -5.99 -0.95 -14.93
C SER A 357 -6.26 -0.32 -16.27
N LEU A 358 -7.17 0.65 -16.30
CA LEU A 358 -7.50 1.45 -17.48
C LEU A 358 -6.73 2.77 -17.44
N VAL A 359 -6.17 3.18 -18.56
CA VAL A 359 -5.53 4.48 -18.75
C VAL A 359 -6.41 5.29 -19.68
N PRO A 360 -7.02 6.40 -19.24
CA PRO A 360 -7.88 7.19 -20.10
C PRO A 360 -7.05 7.89 -21.19
N TYR A 361 -7.67 8.10 -22.36
CA TYR A 361 -7.08 8.96 -23.37
C TYR A 361 -7.11 10.42 -22.92
N LEU A 362 -8.32 10.94 -22.68
CA LEU A 362 -8.60 12.25 -22.10
C LEU A 362 -9.87 12.13 -21.24
N GLU A 363 -10.05 13.06 -20.31
CA GLU A 363 -11.28 13.13 -19.50
C GLU A 363 -12.47 13.73 -20.30
N ARG A 364 -12.16 14.55 -21.32
CA ARG A 364 -13.12 15.15 -22.23
C ARG A 364 -12.70 14.87 -23.66
N VAL A 365 -13.55 14.23 -24.43
CA VAL A 365 -13.29 13.82 -25.83
C VAL A 365 -14.46 14.17 -26.71
N GLU A 366 -14.23 14.38 -28.00
CA GLU A 366 -15.32 14.51 -28.97
C GLU A 366 -15.98 13.16 -29.25
N VAL A 367 -17.26 13.19 -29.58
CA VAL A 367 -17.99 12.01 -30.06
C VAL A 367 -17.23 11.37 -31.22
N GLY A 368 -17.05 10.05 -31.19
CA GLY A 368 -16.22 9.29 -32.14
C GLY A 368 -14.80 9.03 -31.68
N ALA A 369 -14.28 9.78 -30.69
CA ALA A 369 -12.94 9.54 -30.16
C ALA A 369 -12.94 8.35 -29.17
N PRO A 370 -11.83 7.60 -29.05
CA PRO A 370 -11.71 6.52 -28.09
C PRO A 370 -11.62 7.08 -26.65
N PRO A 371 -12.29 6.46 -25.66
CA PRO A 371 -12.22 6.89 -24.28
C PRO A 371 -10.96 6.39 -23.57
N LEU A 372 -10.23 5.45 -24.15
CA LEU A 372 -9.20 4.64 -23.51
C LEU A 372 -7.91 4.73 -24.31
N GLN A 373 -6.79 5.00 -23.63
CA GLN A 373 -5.46 4.95 -24.23
C GLN A 373 -4.86 3.55 -24.11
N GLU A 374 -4.93 2.94 -22.92
CA GLU A 374 -4.38 1.62 -22.63
C GLU A 374 -5.25 0.86 -21.63
N ALA A 375 -5.21 -0.45 -21.71
CA ALA A 375 -5.76 -1.34 -20.71
C ALA A 375 -4.76 -2.45 -20.33
N TRP A 376 -4.65 -2.69 -19.04
CA TRP A 376 -3.67 -3.59 -18.45
C TRP A 376 -4.32 -4.56 -17.49
N LEU A 377 -3.77 -5.78 -17.43
CA LEU A 377 -4.01 -6.75 -16.37
C LEU A 377 -2.72 -6.97 -15.59
N VAL A 378 -2.84 -6.99 -14.27
CA VAL A 378 -1.73 -7.24 -13.35
C VAL A 378 -2.13 -8.37 -12.40
N SER A 379 -1.35 -9.44 -12.36
CA SER A 379 -1.50 -10.52 -11.38
C SER A 379 -0.34 -10.51 -10.39
N ASP A 380 -0.62 -10.60 -9.09
CA ASP A 380 0.37 -10.85 -8.04
C ASP A 380 0.30 -12.28 -7.50
N LEU A 381 -0.61 -13.09 -8.05
CA LEU A 381 -0.76 -14.49 -7.68
C LEU A 381 0.37 -15.34 -8.28
N ASP A 382 0.78 -16.39 -7.60
CA ASP A 382 1.81 -17.34 -8.02
C ASP A 382 1.25 -18.53 -8.83
N ARG A 383 0.08 -18.34 -9.44
CA ARG A 383 -0.57 -19.30 -10.33
C ARG A 383 -1.07 -18.60 -11.62
N PRO A 384 -1.20 -19.36 -12.72
CA PRO A 384 -1.83 -18.83 -13.92
C PRO A 384 -3.32 -18.59 -13.72
N LEU A 385 -3.88 -17.69 -14.53
CA LEU A 385 -5.28 -17.26 -14.51
C LEU A 385 -5.86 -17.29 -15.93
N SER A 386 -7.16 -17.57 -16.05
CA SER A 386 -7.95 -17.24 -17.25
C SER A 386 -9.01 -16.23 -16.84
N LEU A 387 -8.96 -15.02 -17.39
CA LEU A 387 -9.81 -13.91 -17.02
C LEU A 387 -10.71 -13.50 -18.18
N ARG A 388 -12.01 -13.46 -17.94
CA ARG A 388 -12.95 -12.77 -18.83
C ARG A 388 -12.89 -11.28 -18.52
N VAL A 389 -12.44 -10.49 -19.48
CA VAL A 389 -12.36 -9.03 -19.40
C VAL A 389 -13.50 -8.41 -20.19
N ARG A 390 -14.19 -7.44 -19.60
CA ARG A 390 -15.26 -6.70 -20.24
C ARG A 390 -15.05 -5.20 -20.02
N LEU A 391 -15.07 -4.44 -21.12
CA LEU A 391 -15.00 -2.98 -21.13
C LEU A 391 -16.27 -2.43 -21.75
N ARG A 392 -16.93 -1.48 -21.07
CA ARG A 392 -18.16 -0.83 -21.55
C ARG A 392 -18.23 0.63 -21.18
N LEU A 393 -18.89 1.43 -22.01
CA LEU A 393 -19.35 2.77 -21.67
C LEU A 393 -20.77 2.69 -21.11
N GLU A 394 -21.03 3.40 -20.04
CA GLU A 394 -22.34 3.54 -19.38
C GLU A 394 -22.66 5.03 -19.20
N GLY A 395 -23.79 5.48 -19.71
CA GLY A 395 -24.22 6.86 -19.65
C GLY A 395 -25.52 7.10 -20.42
N PRO A 396 -25.64 8.20 -21.16
CA PRO A 396 -26.78 8.45 -22.05
C PRO A 396 -27.06 7.29 -23.03
N ALA A 397 -26.02 6.54 -23.38
CA ALA A 397 -26.11 5.25 -24.06
C ALA A 397 -25.19 4.23 -23.38
N THR A 398 -25.46 2.94 -23.60
CA THR A 398 -24.56 1.85 -23.17
C THR A 398 -23.92 1.22 -24.39
N LEU A 399 -22.60 1.12 -24.39
CA LEU A 399 -21.85 0.53 -25.50
C LEU A 399 -20.81 -0.47 -24.95
N LEU A 400 -20.85 -1.71 -25.43
CA LEU A 400 -19.79 -2.70 -25.19
C LEU A 400 -18.59 -2.34 -26.09
N LEU A 401 -17.45 -2.05 -25.45
CA LEU A 401 -16.22 -1.70 -26.18
C LEU A 401 -15.36 -2.94 -26.49
N HIS A 402 -15.29 -3.86 -25.53
CA HIS A 402 -14.43 -5.05 -25.62
C HIS A 402 -14.91 -6.15 -24.68
N GLU A 403 -14.82 -7.40 -25.12
CA GLU A 403 -14.98 -8.59 -24.27
C GLU A 403 -14.09 -9.70 -24.80
N GLU A 404 -13.22 -10.24 -23.94
CA GLU A 404 -12.24 -11.26 -24.29
C GLU A 404 -11.88 -12.13 -23.09
N GLU A 405 -11.56 -13.42 -23.35
CA GLU A 405 -10.90 -14.31 -22.39
C GLU A 405 -9.38 -14.18 -22.53
N ILE A 406 -8.71 -13.76 -21.48
CA ILE A 406 -7.26 -13.51 -21.45
C ILE A 406 -6.60 -14.45 -20.46
N ALA A 407 -5.66 -15.26 -20.93
CA ALA A 407 -4.81 -16.05 -20.05
C ALA A 407 -3.63 -15.22 -19.55
N LEU A 408 -3.34 -15.27 -18.26
CA LEU A 408 -2.17 -14.67 -17.62
C LEU A 408 -1.31 -15.75 -16.98
N ASP A 409 -0.01 -15.60 -17.08
CA ASP A 409 0.94 -16.40 -16.31
C ASP A 409 1.01 -15.92 -14.85
N ALA A 410 1.63 -16.73 -13.99
CA ALA A 410 1.86 -16.38 -12.60
C ALA A 410 2.65 -15.07 -12.48
N GLY A 411 2.12 -14.11 -11.73
CA GLY A 411 2.77 -12.83 -11.48
C GLY A 411 2.88 -11.88 -12.68
N GLU A 412 2.19 -12.17 -13.79
CA GLU A 412 2.31 -11.42 -15.05
C GLU A 412 1.68 -10.03 -14.99
N VAL A 413 2.29 -9.10 -15.73
CA VAL A 413 1.72 -7.81 -16.13
C VAL A 413 1.57 -7.81 -17.64
N ARG A 414 0.34 -7.63 -18.12
CA ARG A 414 0.02 -7.64 -19.55
C ARG A 414 -0.77 -6.42 -19.96
N ARG A 415 -0.23 -5.64 -20.92
CA ARG A 415 -1.02 -4.67 -21.67
C ARG A 415 -1.76 -5.42 -22.78
N PHE A 416 -3.08 -5.44 -22.73
CA PHE A 416 -3.90 -6.14 -23.72
C PHE A 416 -4.59 -5.20 -24.72
N PHE A 417 -4.56 -3.88 -24.44
CA PHE A 417 -5.04 -2.85 -25.35
C PHE A 417 -4.10 -1.65 -25.33
N SER A 418 -3.76 -1.10 -26.48
CA SER A 418 -3.01 0.13 -26.65
C SER A 418 -3.47 0.87 -27.90
N LEU A 419 -3.92 2.10 -27.73
CA LEU A 419 -4.34 2.94 -28.86
C LEU A 419 -3.16 3.25 -29.81
N GLY A 420 -1.95 3.48 -29.25
CA GLY A 420 -0.75 3.72 -30.05
C GLY A 420 -0.40 2.54 -30.95
N GLU A 421 -0.49 1.31 -30.42
CA GLU A 421 -0.22 0.10 -31.18
C GLU A 421 -1.22 -0.11 -32.31
N LEU A 422 -2.48 0.33 -32.14
CA LEU A 422 -3.48 0.28 -33.21
C LEU A 422 -3.11 1.15 -34.41
N TRP A 423 -2.53 2.33 -34.18
CA TRP A 423 -2.11 3.23 -35.26
C TRP A 423 -0.90 2.71 -36.01
N GLU A 424 -0.03 1.95 -35.36
CA GLU A 424 1.16 1.34 -35.95
C GLU A 424 0.89 -0.05 -36.55
N SER A 425 -0.30 -0.60 -36.29
CA SER A 425 -0.69 -1.94 -36.76
C SER A 425 -1.03 -1.96 -38.25
N PRO A 426 -0.88 -3.13 -38.93
CA PRO A 426 -1.36 -3.33 -40.29
C PRO A 426 -2.84 -2.95 -40.43
N LEU A 427 -3.23 -2.49 -41.61
CA LEU A 427 -4.60 -2.07 -41.93
C LEU A 427 -5.66 -3.14 -41.62
N GLU A 428 -5.30 -4.42 -41.67
CA GLU A 428 -6.19 -5.54 -41.29
C GLU A 428 -6.54 -5.53 -39.79
N VAL A 429 -5.59 -5.14 -38.96
CA VAL A 429 -5.81 -5.01 -37.50
C VAL A 429 -6.64 -3.76 -37.22
N GLN A 430 -6.32 -2.65 -37.90
CA GLN A 430 -7.09 -1.40 -37.75
C GLN A 430 -8.55 -1.60 -38.18
N ALA A 431 -8.79 -2.39 -39.25
CA ALA A 431 -10.13 -2.69 -39.74
C ALA A 431 -11.03 -3.39 -38.72
N ARG A 432 -10.47 -4.15 -37.78
CA ARG A 432 -11.24 -4.79 -36.70
C ARG A 432 -11.85 -3.76 -35.72
N PHE A 433 -11.30 -2.55 -35.64
CA PHE A 433 -11.79 -1.47 -34.76
C PHE A 433 -12.73 -0.49 -35.47
N LEU A 434 -12.93 -0.60 -36.77
CA LEU A 434 -13.88 0.22 -37.52
C LEU A 434 -15.30 0.16 -36.94
N PRO A 435 -15.86 -1.03 -36.59
CA PRO A 435 -17.20 -1.12 -36.02
C PRO A 435 -17.31 -0.36 -34.67
N LEU A 436 -16.25 -0.41 -33.82
CA LEU A 436 -16.22 0.31 -32.56
C LEU A 436 -16.19 1.82 -32.81
N ARG A 437 -15.37 2.30 -33.72
CA ARG A 437 -15.30 3.70 -34.12
C ARG A 437 -16.64 4.23 -34.64
N GLU A 438 -17.30 3.47 -35.51
CA GLU A 438 -18.62 3.81 -36.00
C GLU A 438 -19.67 3.86 -34.87
N ALA A 439 -19.57 2.93 -33.91
CA ALA A 439 -20.45 2.92 -32.75
C ALA A 439 -20.20 4.14 -31.84
N LEU A 440 -18.94 4.51 -31.59
CA LEU A 440 -18.57 5.71 -30.83
C LEU A 440 -19.02 7.00 -31.51
N ALA A 441 -19.03 7.03 -32.85
CA ALA A 441 -19.52 8.18 -33.62
C ALA A 441 -21.03 8.40 -33.51
N ARG A 442 -21.79 7.43 -32.99
CA ARG A 442 -23.25 7.48 -32.86
C ARG A 442 -23.77 7.66 -31.45
N ILE A 443 -22.87 7.67 -30.44
CA ILE A 443 -23.31 7.91 -29.07
C ILE A 443 -23.68 9.37 -28.86
N PRO A 444 -24.70 9.70 -28.03
CA PRO A 444 -25.00 11.08 -27.71
C PRO A 444 -23.89 11.72 -26.88
N PRO A 445 -23.66 13.03 -27.01
CA PRO A 445 -22.80 13.78 -26.08
C PRO A 445 -23.31 13.66 -24.65
N GLY A 446 -22.38 13.78 -23.67
CA GLY A 446 -22.72 13.75 -22.27
C GLY A 446 -21.68 13.05 -21.40
N ALA A 447 -22.01 12.93 -20.12
CA ALA A 447 -21.17 12.26 -19.14
C ALA A 447 -21.35 10.73 -19.21
N TYR A 448 -20.22 10.03 -19.31
CA TYR A 448 -20.16 8.57 -19.35
C TYR A 448 -19.22 8.06 -18.27
N ARG A 449 -19.41 6.79 -17.91
CA ARG A 449 -18.45 6.00 -17.15
C ARG A 449 -17.86 4.93 -18.07
N LEU A 450 -16.55 4.87 -18.17
CA LEU A 450 -15.84 3.74 -18.75
C LEU A 450 -15.65 2.70 -17.64
N VAL A 451 -16.32 1.57 -17.75
CA VAL A 451 -16.29 0.50 -16.76
C VAL A 451 -15.56 -0.69 -17.31
N GLY A 452 -14.49 -1.09 -16.64
CA GLY A 452 -13.76 -2.32 -16.91
C GLY A 452 -13.94 -3.32 -15.78
N GLU A 453 -14.10 -4.59 -16.12
CA GLU A 453 -14.24 -5.69 -15.17
C GLU A 453 -13.40 -6.88 -15.58
N ALA A 454 -12.77 -7.56 -14.64
CA ALA A 454 -12.01 -8.78 -14.84
C ALA A 454 -12.53 -9.89 -13.93
N TRP A 455 -12.94 -11.00 -14.51
CA TRP A 455 -13.61 -12.11 -13.86
C TRP A 455 -12.85 -13.42 -14.05
N GLU A 456 -12.73 -14.24 -13.00
CA GLU A 456 -12.34 -15.65 -13.07
C GLU A 456 -13.56 -16.51 -12.73
N GLY A 457 -14.17 -17.14 -13.73
CA GLY A 457 -15.47 -17.76 -13.56
C GLY A 457 -16.54 -16.76 -13.09
N GLU A 458 -17.11 -16.99 -11.91
CA GLU A 458 -18.08 -16.08 -11.28
C GLU A 458 -17.44 -15.04 -10.34
N ARG A 459 -16.14 -15.15 -10.08
CA ARG A 459 -15.44 -14.24 -9.18
C ARG A 459 -15.03 -12.97 -9.90
N LEU A 460 -15.54 -11.83 -9.46
CA LEU A 460 -15.02 -10.51 -9.85
C LEU A 460 -13.74 -10.23 -9.06
N TRP A 461 -12.61 -10.13 -9.76
CA TRP A 461 -11.33 -9.77 -9.16
C TRP A 461 -11.12 -8.28 -9.08
N SER A 462 -11.47 -7.58 -10.16
CA SER A 462 -11.19 -6.16 -10.28
C SER A 462 -12.25 -5.46 -11.11
N ARG A 463 -12.62 -4.27 -10.65
CA ARG A 463 -13.45 -3.32 -11.37
C ARG A 463 -12.76 -1.97 -11.35
N HIS A 464 -12.61 -1.34 -12.52
CA HIS A 464 -12.06 0.01 -12.63
C HIS A 464 -13.03 0.89 -13.40
N VAL A 465 -13.31 2.08 -12.85
CA VAL A 465 -14.30 3.01 -13.41
C VAL A 465 -13.64 4.36 -13.63
N LEU A 466 -13.66 4.84 -14.85
CA LEU A 466 -13.20 6.19 -15.21
C LEU A 466 -14.36 7.03 -15.72
N SER A 467 -14.38 8.30 -15.34
CA SER A 467 -15.32 9.26 -15.92
C SER A 467 -14.77 9.83 -17.22
N VAL A 468 -15.61 9.94 -18.23
CA VAL A 468 -15.30 10.59 -19.51
C VAL A 468 -16.50 11.41 -19.97
N GLU A 469 -16.25 12.63 -20.45
CA GLU A 469 -17.27 13.50 -21.02
C GLU A 469 -17.14 13.53 -22.54
N TYR A 470 -18.16 13.08 -23.24
CA TYR A 470 -18.25 13.21 -24.70
C TYR A 470 -18.87 14.52 -25.09
N LEU A 471 -18.15 15.30 -25.89
CA LEU A 471 -18.53 16.60 -26.38
C LEU A 471 -19.06 16.52 -27.82
N GLU A 472 -19.92 17.48 -28.19
CA GLU A 472 -20.27 17.68 -29.61
C GLU A 472 -19.01 17.92 -30.44
N PRO A 473 -18.86 17.30 -31.61
CA PRO A 473 -17.74 17.57 -32.49
C PRO A 473 -17.79 19.03 -32.99
N ILE A 474 -16.63 19.70 -32.91
CA ILE A 474 -16.50 21.08 -33.40
C ILE A 474 -16.65 21.16 -34.93
N LEU A 475 -16.18 20.11 -35.61
CA LEU A 475 -16.33 19.95 -37.07
C LEU A 475 -17.15 18.71 -37.38
N PRO A 476 -17.89 18.70 -38.52
CA PRO A 476 -18.56 17.49 -38.95
C PRO A 476 -17.57 16.33 -39.09
N LEU A 477 -17.94 15.16 -38.55
CA LEU A 477 -17.07 13.96 -38.52
C LEU A 477 -16.54 13.56 -39.93
N GLU A 478 -17.23 13.97 -41.00
CA GLU A 478 -16.81 13.73 -42.39
C GLU A 478 -15.56 14.55 -42.79
N VAL A 479 -15.24 15.62 -42.05
CA VAL A 479 -14.13 16.54 -42.36
C VAL A 479 -12.91 16.31 -41.45
N ALA A 480 -13.09 15.61 -40.36
CA ALA A 480 -12.08 15.50 -39.27
C ALA A 480 -11.09 14.33 -39.44
N TRP A 481 -11.17 13.57 -40.54
CA TRP A 481 -10.34 12.36 -40.74
C TRP A 481 -9.83 12.18 -42.18
#